data_b7b1e71f94e9d4dc401321b5446f8749
#
_entry.id   b7b1e71f94e9d4dc401321b5446f8749
#
_cell.length_a   1.000
_cell.length_b   1.000
_cell.length_c   1.000
_cell.angle_alpha   90.00
_cell.angle_beta   90.00
_cell.angle_gamma   90.00
#
_symmetry.space_group_name_H-M   'P 1'
#
loop_
_entity.id
_entity.type
_entity.pdbx_description
1 polymer ?
#
loop_
_entity_poly.entity_id
_entity_poly.type
_entity_poly.pdbx_seq_one_letter_code
_entity_poly.pdbx_strand_id
1 'polypeptide(L)'
;IETIIVKDHSRLGRNRLVVGQLLEEDFVRLSVRYIAIMDNIDTKDGLSDFLPVQDWFNEMHAKNISKKVRAVFQNKGMSGKPLTTVIPYGYKKNEANPDEWLVDEAAAEIVRKIFRLCVEGYGPTQIANILFSEGIPTPTEYWQSQGRKTSALPAFPHKWAARTVADILERQEYIGDTVNFRSTTRSFKDCLLYTSPSPRDVEES
;
A
#
# COMPACT_ATOMS: atom_id res chain seq x y z
N ILE A 1 -20.00 23.20 18.75
CA ILE A 1 -19.13 23.87 17.75
C ILE A 1 -19.99 24.89 17.05
N GLU A 2 -19.60 26.15 17.10
CA GLU A 2 -20.35 27.26 16.50
C GLU A 2 -19.79 27.65 15.13
N THR A 3 -18.51 27.42 14.90
CA THR A 3 -17.83 27.80 13.65
C THR A 3 -16.80 26.77 13.26
N ILE A 4 -16.74 26.43 11.98
CA ILE A 4 -15.74 25.58 11.35
C ILE A 4 -14.98 26.42 10.33
N ILE A 5 -13.65 26.51 10.48
CA ILE A 5 -12.78 27.25 9.57
C ILE A 5 -11.81 26.26 8.89
N VAL A 6 -11.76 26.28 7.58
CA VAL A 6 -10.86 25.48 6.78
C VAL A 6 -10.02 26.36 5.84
N LYS A 7 -8.87 25.86 5.42
CA LYS A 7 -8.02 26.57 4.48
C LYS A 7 -8.70 26.72 3.13
N ASP A 8 -9.20 25.62 2.60
CA ASP A 8 -9.91 25.51 1.32
C ASP A 8 -11.06 24.51 1.44
N HIS A 9 -12.06 24.62 0.58
CA HIS A 9 -13.28 23.81 0.62
C HIS A 9 -13.02 22.31 0.44
N SER A 10 -11.97 21.94 -0.30
CA SER A 10 -11.59 20.54 -0.52
C SER A 10 -11.22 19.79 0.78
N ARG A 11 -10.93 20.53 1.87
CA ARG A 11 -10.63 19.95 3.20
C ARG A 11 -11.86 19.43 3.95
N LEU A 12 -13.03 19.91 3.61
CA LEU A 12 -14.27 19.44 4.25
C LEU A 12 -14.58 17.98 3.89
N GLY A 13 -14.29 17.59 2.65
CA GLY A 13 -14.48 16.21 2.22
C GLY A 13 -14.27 16.03 0.71
N ARG A 14 -14.12 14.77 0.30
CA ARG A 14 -13.98 14.37 -1.12
C ARG A 14 -15.24 13.76 -1.71
N ASN A 15 -16.25 13.51 -0.89
CA ASN A 15 -17.52 12.95 -1.32
C ASN A 15 -18.57 14.06 -1.38
N ARG A 16 -18.92 14.47 -2.60
CA ARG A 16 -19.88 15.55 -2.87
C ARG A 16 -21.21 15.38 -2.12
N LEU A 17 -21.73 14.15 -2.06
CA LEU A 17 -23.03 13.92 -1.39
C LEU A 17 -22.96 14.19 0.11
N VAL A 18 -21.86 13.74 0.76
CA VAL A 18 -21.64 13.97 2.20
C VAL A 18 -21.39 15.46 2.48
N VAL A 19 -20.57 16.11 1.65
CA VAL A 19 -20.26 17.54 1.78
C VAL A 19 -21.52 18.38 1.57
N GLY A 20 -22.32 18.08 0.55
CA GLY A 20 -23.59 18.75 0.29
C GLY A 20 -24.55 18.60 1.47
N GLN A 21 -24.76 17.39 1.98
CA GLN A 21 -25.60 17.14 3.15
C GLN A 21 -25.12 17.89 4.39
N LEU A 22 -23.81 17.92 4.65
CA LEU A 22 -23.24 18.68 5.76
C LEU A 22 -23.54 20.18 5.66
N LEU A 23 -23.33 20.76 4.48
CA LEU A 23 -23.47 22.22 4.28
C LEU A 23 -24.95 22.66 4.18
N GLU A 24 -25.78 21.91 3.44
CA GLU A 24 -27.15 22.30 3.15
C GLU A 24 -28.13 21.89 4.25
N GLU A 25 -27.85 20.81 4.99
CA GLU A 25 -28.75 20.28 6.02
C GLU A 25 -28.16 20.38 7.43
N ASP A 26 -27.02 19.73 7.68
CA ASP A 26 -26.53 19.54 9.05
C ASP A 26 -26.02 20.84 9.67
N PHE A 27 -25.22 21.64 8.95
CA PHE A 27 -24.69 22.89 9.48
C PHE A 27 -25.80 23.94 9.65
N VAL A 28 -26.77 23.94 8.76
CA VAL A 28 -27.96 24.80 8.90
C VAL A 28 -28.78 24.42 10.12
N ARG A 29 -29.07 23.12 10.28
CA ARG A 29 -29.82 22.59 11.42
C ARG A 29 -29.14 22.84 12.76
N LEU A 30 -27.83 22.73 12.80
CA LEU A 30 -27.00 22.90 13.99
C LEU A 30 -26.52 24.36 14.19
N SER A 31 -26.94 25.29 13.33
CA SER A 31 -26.49 26.69 13.32
C SER A 31 -24.96 26.84 13.32
N VAL A 32 -24.27 25.98 12.59
CA VAL A 32 -22.80 26.00 12.45
C VAL A 32 -22.40 26.87 11.27
N ARG A 33 -21.59 27.92 11.55
CA ARG A 33 -20.99 28.73 10.50
C ARG A 33 -19.80 28.01 9.87
N TYR A 34 -19.73 27.97 8.55
CA TYR A 34 -18.63 27.38 7.82
C TYR A 34 -17.87 28.46 7.02
N ILE A 35 -16.54 28.46 7.12
CA ILE A 35 -15.67 29.41 6.43
C ILE A 35 -14.55 28.64 5.72
N ALA A 36 -14.41 28.83 4.39
CA ALA A 36 -13.24 28.39 3.62
C ALA A 36 -12.47 29.60 3.10
N ILE A 37 -11.28 29.82 3.69
CA ILE A 37 -10.54 31.10 3.53
C ILE A 37 -10.08 31.30 2.09
N MET A 38 -9.48 30.29 1.46
CA MET A 38 -8.92 30.40 0.11
C MET A 38 -9.98 30.48 -0.99
N ASP A 39 -11.15 29.92 -0.73
CA ASP A 39 -12.27 29.89 -1.67
C ASP A 39 -13.26 31.04 -1.43
N ASN A 40 -13.00 31.88 -0.44
CA ASN A 40 -13.83 33.01 -0.04
C ASN A 40 -15.30 32.64 0.23
N ILE A 41 -15.48 31.46 0.87
CA ILE A 41 -16.79 30.92 1.24
C ILE A 41 -17.05 31.24 2.71
N ASP A 42 -18.20 31.86 2.98
CA ASP A 42 -18.72 32.10 4.34
C ASP A 42 -20.24 31.86 4.32
N THR A 43 -20.70 30.88 5.09
CA THR A 43 -22.14 30.55 5.15
C THR A 43 -22.98 31.67 5.76
N LYS A 44 -22.37 32.67 6.42
CA LYS A 44 -23.07 33.86 6.89
C LYS A 44 -23.62 34.71 5.75
N ASP A 45 -22.89 34.75 4.63
CA ASP A 45 -23.26 35.51 3.44
C ASP A 45 -24.17 34.71 2.47
N GLY A 46 -24.55 33.49 2.88
CA GLY A 46 -25.28 32.52 2.06
C GLY A 46 -24.36 31.54 1.33
N LEU A 47 -24.90 30.36 1.03
CA LEU A 47 -24.19 29.40 0.19
C LEU A 47 -24.26 29.85 -1.26
N SER A 48 -23.12 29.92 -1.93
CA SER A 48 -23.08 30.24 -3.36
C SER A 48 -23.67 29.08 -4.17
N ASP A 49 -24.53 29.39 -5.13
CA ASP A 49 -25.10 28.42 -6.09
C ASP A 49 -24.00 27.71 -6.92
N PHE A 50 -22.78 28.23 -6.88
CA PHE A 50 -21.63 27.65 -7.57
C PHE A 50 -20.91 26.54 -6.77
N LEU A 51 -21.17 26.39 -5.47
CA LEU A 51 -20.54 25.38 -4.60
C LEU A 51 -20.75 23.94 -5.10
N PRO A 52 -21.94 23.50 -5.51
CA PRO A 52 -22.14 22.16 -6.04
C PRO A 52 -21.33 21.88 -7.33
N VAL A 53 -21.09 22.90 -8.13
CA VAL A 53 -20.27 22.82 -9.35
C VAL A 53 -18.80 22.68 -8.98
N GLN A 54 -18.33 23.41 -7.99
CA GLN A 54 -16.95 23.32 -7.50
C GLN A 54 -16.66 21.94 -6.90
N ASP A 55 -17.60 21.37 -6.14
CA ASP A 55 -17.51 20.03 -5.61
C ASP A 55 -17.47 18.96 -6.71
N TRP A 56 -18.28 19.15 -7.75
CA TRP A 56 -18.26 18.26 -8.91
C TRP A 56 -16.91 18.32 -9.64
N PHE A 57 -16.33 19.49 -9.83
CA PHE A 57 -15.00 19.64 -10.41
C PHE A 57 -13.93 18.95 -9.55
N ASN A 58 -13.96 19.11 -8.22
CA ASN A 58 -13.02 18.49 -7.30
C ASN A 58 -13.12 16.95 -7.36
N GLU A 59 -14.34 16.40 -7.39
CA GLU A 59 -14.54 14.95 -7.55
C GLU A 59 -14.06 14.46 -8.92
N MET A 60 -14.36 15.18 -10.01
CA MET A 60 -13.87 14.84 -11.36
C MET A 60 -12.34 14.87 -11.44
N HIS A 61 -11.72 15.86 -10.83
CA HIS A 61 -10.26 16.00 -10.80
C HIS A 61 -9.63 14.79 -10.09
N ALA A 62 -10.15 14.40 -8.92
CA ALA A 62 -9.69 13.22 -8.18
C ALA A 62 -9.86 11.92 -9.00
N LYS A 63 -11.00 11.73 -9.67
CA LYS A 63 -11.24 10.60 -10.58
C LYS A 63 -10.26 10.57 -11.76
N ASN A 64 -9.99 11.71 -12.37
CA ASN A 64 -9.08 11.82 -13.50
C ASN A 64 -7.62 11.50 -13.09
N ILE A 65 -7.17 12.03 -11.95
CA ILE A 65 -5.85 11.68 -11.40
C ILE A 65 -5.77 10.18 -11.14
N SER A 66 -6.78 9.60 -10.48
CA SER A 66 -6.82 8.16 -10.19
C SER A 66 -6.75 7.32 -11.48
N LYS A 67 -7.49 7.69 -12.54
CA LYS A 67 -7.44 7.01 -13.85
C LYS A 67 -6.05 7.10 -14.48
N LYS A 68 -5.42 8.28 -14.46
CA LYS A 68 -4.07 8.48 -15.02
C LYS A 68 -3.02 7.66 -14.26
N VAL A 69 -3.06 7.70 -12.92
CA VAL A 69 -2.16 6.91 -12.08
C VAL A 69 -2.33 5.42 -12.34
N ARG A 70 -3.56 4.92 -12.38
CA ARG A 70 -3.83 3.50 -12.70
C ARG A 70 -3.31 3.10 -14.08
N ALA A 71 -3.50 3.94 -15.10
CA ALA A 71 -2.99 3.68 -16.44
C ALA A 71 -1.46 3.58 -16.47
N VAL A 72 -0.76 4.48 -15.76
CA VAL A 72 0.71 4.43 -15.64
C VAL A 72 1.16 3.15 -14.93
N PHE A 73 0.54 2.80 -13.80
CA PHE A 73 0.85 1.55 -13.10
C PHE A 73 0.55 0.31 -13.95
N GLN A 74 -0.57 0.31 -14.66
CA GLN A 74 -0.94 -0.80 -15.55
C GLN A 74 0.08 -0.95 -16.69
N ASN A 75 0.44 0.14 -17.36
CA ASN A 75 1.45 0.11 -18.42
C ASN A 75 2.81 -0.35 -17.90
N LYS A 76 3.24 0.17 -16.75
CA LYS A 76 4.49 -0.25 -16.11
C LYS A 76 4.47 -1.74 -15.75
N GLY A 77 3.41 -2.22 -15.13
CA GLY A 77 3.29 -3.62 -14.71
C GLY A 77 3.17 -4.59 -15.87
N MET A 78 2.44 -4.22 -16.93
CA MET A 78 2.31 -5.02 -18.15
C MET A 78 3.61 -5.09 -18.96
N SER A 79 4.51 -4.10 -18.82
CA SER A 79 5.84 -4.15 -19.40
C SER A 79 6.85 -5.03 -18.64
N GLY A 80 6.39 -5.81 -17.64
CA GLY A 80 7.24 -6.69 -16.83
C GLY A 80 8.06 -5.99 -15.75
N LYS A 81 7.89 -4.67 -15.57
CA LYS A 81 8.62 -3.92 -14.56
C LYS A 81 7.97 -4.07 -13.19
N PRO A 82 8.75 -4.19 -12.10
CA PRO A 82 8.20 -4.31 -10.76
C PRO A 82 7.46 -3.04 -10.34
N LEU A 83 6.27 -3.21 -9.81
CA LEU A 83 5.45 -2.13 -9.23
C LEU A 83 5.72 -1.93 -7.75
N THR A 84 6.25 -2.94 -7.06
CA THR A 84 6.56 -2.85 -5.64
C THR A 84 7.82 -2.02 -5.39
N THR A 85 7.77 -1.22 -4.34
CA THR A 85 8.93 -0.49 -3.82
C THR A 85 9.71 -1.32 -2.81
N VAL A 86 9.12 -2.39 -2.29
CA VAL A 86 9.73 -3.30 -1.31
C VAL A 86 10.35 -4.47 -2.07
N ILE A 87 11.67 -4.54 -2.01
CA ILE A 87 12.42 -5.62 -2.64
C ILE A 87 12.39 -6.84 -1.73
N PRO A 88 12.14 -8.06 -2.26
CA PRO A 88 12.22 -9.28 -1.48
C PRO A 88 13.60 -9.48 -0.83
N TYR A 89 13.63 -10.13 0.33
CA TYR A 89 14.88 -10.52 0.98
C TYR A 89 15.69 -11.45 0.06
N GLY A 90 16.99 -11.22 -0.07
CA GLY A 90 17.83 -11.92 -1.07
C GLY A 90 18.07 -11.14 -2.36
N TYR A 91 17.38 -10.00 -2.53
CA TYR A 91 17.59 -9.10 -3.65
C TYR A 91 17.93 -7.69 -3.18
N LYS A 92 18.62 -6.93 -4.01
CA LYS A 92 18.92 -5.50 -3.83
C LYS A 92 18.61 -4.71 -5.09
N LYS A 93 18.40 -3.39 -4.93
CA LYS A 93 18.21 -2.49 -6.07
C LYS A 93 19.46 -2.40 -6.93
N ASN A 94 19.26 -2.39 -8.24
CA ASN A 94 20.26 -1.94 -9.17
C ASN A 94 20.28 -0.41 -9.18
N GLU A 95 21.41 0.21 -8.85
CA GLU A 95 21.55 1.68 -8.86
C GLU A 95 21.49 2.25 -10.28
N ALA A 96 21.97 1.50 -11.27
CA ALA A 96 21.95 1.91 -12.67
C ALA A 96 20.55 1.77 -13.31
N ASN A 97 19.74 0.79 -12.86
CA ASN A 97 18.40 0.55 -13.35
C ASN A 97 17.43 0.21 -12.20
N PRO A 98 16.68 1.18 -11.67
CA PRO A 98 15.77 0.95 -10.53
C PRO A 98 14.64 -0.07 -10.79
N ASP A 99 14.36 -0.40 -12.04
CA ASP A 99 13.35 -1.38 -12.43
C ASP A 99 13.90 -2.83 -12.44
N GLU A 100 15.20 -3.01 -12.12
CA GLU A 100 15.88 -4.30 -12.10
C GLU A 100 16.38 -4.63 -10.70
N TRP A 101 16.26 -5.88 -10.30
CA TRP A 101 16.77 -6.37 -9.02
C TRP A 101 18.00 -7.22 -9.23
N LEU A 102 19.01 -6.97 -8.43
CA LEU A 102 20.24 -7.76 -8.38
C LEU A 102 20.17 -8.73 -7.21
N VAL A 103 20.78 -9.90 -7.37
CA VAL A 103 20.93 -10.85 -6.27
C VAL A 103 21.89 -10.26 -5.23
N ASP A 104 21.46 -10.30 -3.96
CA ASP A 104 22.30 -10.00 -2.81
C ASP A 104 22.80 -11.32 -2.23
N GLU A 105 24.00 -11.74 -2.60
CA GLU A 105 24.51 -13.09 -2.32
C GLU A 105 24.48 -13.44 -0.83
N ALA A 106 24.78 -12.51 0.07
CA ALA A 106 24.77 -12.77 1.51
C ALA A 106 23.34 -13.10 2.02
N ALA A 107 22.33 -12.39 1.56
CA ALA A 107 20.95 -12.68 1.91
C ALA A 107 20.38 -13.85 1.09
N ALA A 108 20.82 -14.02 -0.16
CA ALA A 108 20.37 -15.09 -1.05
C ALA A 108 20.79 -16.48 -0.55
N GLU A 109 21.96 -16.62 0.07
CA GLU A 109 22.38 -17.87 0.70
C GLU A 109 21.42 -18.33 1.80
N ILE A 110 20.90 -17.38 2.59
CA ILE A 110 19.93 -17.68 3.64
C ILE A 110 18.60 -18.11 3.02
N VAL A 111 18.17 -17.44 1.95
CA VAL A 111 16.96 -17.84 1.20
C VAL A 111 17.12 -19.25 0.62
N ARG A 112 18.24 -19.56 -0.02
CA ARG A 112 18.53 -20.91 -0.55
C ARG A 112 18.53 -21.96 0.55
N LYS A 113 19.05 -21.63 1.74
CA LYS A 113 19.01 -22.51 2.91
C LYS A 113 17.57 -22.79 3.38
N ILE A 114 16.72 -21.75 3.44
CA ILE A 114 15.30 -21.90 3.79
C ILE A 114 14.62 -22.88 2.81
N PHE A 115 14.81 -22.69 1.52
CA PHE A 115 14.24 -23.61 0.50
C PHE A 115 14.79 -25.03 0.64
N ARG A 116 16.07 -25.21 0.89
CA ARG A 116 16.69 -26.53 1.09
C ARG A 116 16.07 -27.26 2.28
N LEU A 117 15.99 -26.60 3.43
CA LEU A 117 15.35 -27.16 4.63
C LEU A 117 13.87 -27.53 4.38
N CYS A 118 13.16 -26.71 3.60
CA CYS A 118 11.78 -27.04 3.23
C CYS A 118 11.71 -28.32 2.37
N VAL A 119 12.60 -28.49 1.40
CA VAL A 119 12.71 -29.72 0.58
C VAL A 119 13.09 -30.94 1.42
N GLU A 120 13.87 -30.77 2.46
CA GLU A 120 14.22 -31.80 3.43
C GLU A 120 13.06 -32.16 4.36
N GLY A 121 11.91 -31.44 4.28
CA GLY A 121 10.68 -31.74 5.00
C GLY A 121 10.45 -30.92 6.28
N TYR A 122 11.29 -29.93 6.58
CA TYR A 122 11.08 -29.06 7.73
C TYR A 122 9.96 -28.04 7.46
N GLY A 123 9.04 -27.90 8.41
CA GLY A 123 8.00 -26.89 8.37
C GLY A 123 8.52 -25.49 8.74
N PRO A 124 7.76 -24.40 8.40
CA PRO A 124 8.20 -23.00 8.62
C PRO A 124 8.63 -22.70 10.07
N THR A 125 7.96 -23.27 11.06
CA THR A 125 8.32 -23.09 12.48
C THR A 125 9.65 -23.76 12.82
N GLN A 126 9.90 -24.96 12.31
CA GLN A 126 11.15 -25.68 12.52
C GLN A 126 12.32 -24.94 11.84
N ILE A 127 12.12 -24.49 10.62
CA ILE A 127 13.11 -23.67 9.88
C ILE A 127 13.43 -22.40 10.66
N ALA A 128 12.41 -21.68 11.17
CA ALA A 128 12.61 -20.47 11.97
C ALA A 128 13.46 -20.74 13.23
N ASN A 129 13.23 -21.87 13.89
CA ASN A 129 14.00 -22.28 15.08
C ASN A 129 15.45 -22.65 14.72
N ILE A 130 15.69 -23.31 13.58
CA ILE A 130 17.03 -23.63 13.08
C ILE A 130 17.82 -22.34 12.81
N LEU A 131 17.21 -21.39 12.07
CA LEU A 131 17.82 -20.10 11.77
C LEU A 131 18.14 -19.31 13.05
N PHE A 132 17.25 -19.36 14.04
CA PHE A 132 17.47 -18.73 15.35
C PHE A 132 18.63 -19.38 16.10
N SER A 133 18.70 -20.72 16.16
CA SER A 133 19.78 -21.45 16.86
C SER A 133 21.16 -21.22 16.24
N GLU A 134 21.20 -20.91 14.95
CA GLU A 134 22.45 -20.59 14.24
C GLU A 134 22.81 -19.10 14.32
N GLY A 135 21.99 -18.28 14.98
CA GLY A 135 22.23 -16.84 15.12
C GLY A 135 22.12 -16.06 13.82
N ILE A 136 21.32 -16.54 12.85
CA ILE A 136 21.16 -15.89 11.54
C ILE A 136 20.26 -14.67 11.70
N PRO A 137 20.71 -13.45 11.27
CA PRO A 137 19.91 -12.24 11.37
C PRO A 137 18.62 -12.35 10.59
N THR A 138 17.53 -11.81 11.16
CA THR A 138 16.25 -11.68 10.45
C THR A 138 16.36 -10.69 9.29
N PRO A 139 15.47 -10.74 8.30
CA PRO A 139 15.47 -9.75 7.20
C PRO A 139 15.44 -8.29 7.68
N THR A 140 14.71 -8.00 8.77
CA THR A 140 14.64 -6.66 9.36
C THR A 140 16.00 -6.21 9.92
N GLU A 141 16.68 -7.09 10.68
CA GLU A 141 18.02 -6.83 11.22
C GLU A 141 19.04 -6.65 10.10
N TYR A 142 18.99 -7.51 9.09
CA TYR A 142 19.86 -7.43 7.93
C TYR A 142 19.69 -6.10 7.19
N TRP A 143 18.47 -5.69 6.87
CA TRP A 143 18.23 -4.41 6.21
C TRP A 143 18.64 -3.21 7.05
N GLN A 144 18.47 -3.29 8.37
CA GLN A 144 18.91 -2.23 9.26
C GLN A 144 20.43 -2.11 9.31
N SER A 145 21.16 -3.24 9.29
CA SER A 145 22.65 -3.23 9.18
C SER A 145 23.13 -2.60 7.88
N GLN A 146 22.29 -2.65 6.81
CA GLN A 146 22.54 -1.98 5.53
C GLN A 146 22.09 -0.49 5.52
N GLY A 147 21.70 0.06 6.69
CA GLY A 147 21.30 1.46 6.81
C GLY A 147 19.89 1.77 6.31
N ARG A 148 19.05 0.76 6.02
CA ARG A 148 17.65 0.99 5.61
C ARG A 148 16.78 1.30 6.84
N LYS A 149 15.86 2.25 6.68
CA LYS A 149 14.81 2.47 7.68
C LYS A 149 13.82 1.29 7.63
N THR A 150 13.74 0.54 8.70
CA THR A 150 12.84 -0.62 8.85
C THR A 150 11.86 -0.39 9.99
N SER A 151 10.90 -1.30 10.13
CA SER A 151 10.06 -1.39 11.34
C SER A 151 10.93 -1.68 12.59
N ALA A 152 10.30 -1.61 13.77
CA ALA A 152 10.99 -1.92 15.01
C ALA A 152 11.65 -3.31 14.95
N LEU A 153 12.84 -3.41 15.56
CA LEU A 153 13.55 -4.68 15.71
C LEU A 153 12.73 -5.67 16.55
N PRO A 154 12.88 -6.98 16.29
CA PRO A 154 12.27 -7.99 17.15
C PRO A 154 12.76 -7.85 18.59
N ALA A 155 11.90 -8.14 19.57
CA ALA A 155 12.23 -8.07 20.99
C ALA A 155 13.42 -8.98 21.39
N PHE A 156 13.63 -10.05 20.63
CA PHE A 156 14.77 -10.96 20.79
C PHE A 156 15.59 -10.98 19.52
N PRO A 157 16.92 -10.74 19.58
CA PRO A 157 17.81 -10.81 18.43
C PRO A 157 17.68 -12.14 17.69
N HIS A 158 17.76 -12.08 16.37
CA HIS A 158 17.75 -13.24 15.46
C HIS A 158 16.50 -14.14 15.55
N LYS A 159 15.44 -13.70 16.25
CA LYS A 159 14.22 -14.50 16.38
C LYS A 159 13.38 -14.40 15.10
N TRP A 160 13.49 -15.42 14.26
CA TRP A 160 12.67 -15.56 13.06
C TRP A 160 11.23 -15.91 13.42
N ALA A 161 10.27 -15.27 12.75
CA ALA A 161 8.87 -15.66 12.83
C ALA A 161 8.58 -16.73 11.76
N ALA A 162 7.82 -17.77 12.11
CA ALA A 162 7.38 -18.79 11.16
C ALA A 162 6.66 -18.19 9.96
N ARG A 163 5.90 -17.10 10.16
CA ARG A 163 5.22 -16.37 9.10
C ARG A 163 6.21 -15.78 8.08
N THR A 164 7.32 -15.21 8.53
CA THR A 164 8.37 -14.67 7.64
C THR A 164 8.97 -15.76 6.76
N VAL A 165 9.19 -16.96 7.32
CA VAL A 165 9.68 -18.11 6.55
C VAL A 165 8.64 -18.56 5.52
N ALA A 166 7.37 -18.68 5.93
CA ALA A 166 6.28 -19.02 5.01
C ALA A 166 6.15 -17.99 3.89
N ASP A 167 6.18 -16.70 4.21
CA ASP A 167 6.12 -15.62 3.21
C ASP A 167 7.29 -15.69 2.20
N ILE A 168 8.48 -16.13 2.62
CA ILE A 168 9.62 -16.37 1.72
C ILE A 168 9.33 -17.55 0.80
N LEU A 169 8.87 -18.67 1.34
CA LEU A 169 8.60 -19.89 0.57
C LEU A 169 7.46 -19.73 -0.45
N GLU A 170 6.49 -18.86 -0.16
CA GLU A 170 5.34 -18.60 -1.03
C GLU A 170 5.64 -17.60 -2.17
N ARG A 171 6.80 -16.93 -2.15
CA ARG A 171 7.11 -15.87 -3.13
C ARG A 171 7.55 -16.42 -4.47
N GLN A 172 6.78 -16.13 -5.51
CA GLN A 172 7.08 -16.46 -6.90
C GLN A 172 8.31 -15.70 -7.44
N GLU A 173 8.66 -14.57 -6.83
CA GLU A 173 9.80 -13.77 -7.24
C GLU A 173 11.13 -14.54 -7.14
N TYR A 174 11.20 -15.59 -6.30
CA TYR A 174 12.40 -16.44 -6.18
C TYR A 174 12.60 -17.45 -7.33
N ILE A 175 11.60 -17.66 -8.18
CA ILE A 175 11.74 -18.43 -9.43
C ILE A 175 12.00 -17.55 -10.67
N GLY A 176 12.20 -16.24 -10.45
CA GLY A 176 12.51 -15.27 -11.49
C GLY A 176 11.33 -14.48 -12.03
N ASP A 177 10.12 -14.68 -11.48
CA ASP A 177 8.93 -13.97 -11.91
C ASP A 177 8.84 -12.56 -11.32
N THR A 178 8.38 -11.61 -12.12
CA THR A 178 7.95 -10.29 -11.63
C THR A 178 6.44 -10.33 -11.36
N VAL A 179 6.06 -10.38 -10.10
CA VAL A 179 4.65 -10.50 -9.71
C VAL A 179 4.03 -9.14 -9.47
N ASN A 180 3.09 -8.75 -10.32
CA ASN A 180 2.30 -7.53 -10.23
C ASN A 180 0.81 -7.84 -10.08
N PHE A 181 0.03 -6.85 -9.66
CA PHE A 181 -1.44 -6.91 -9.64
C PHE A 181 -2.07 -8.02 -8.79
N ARG A 182 -1.43 -8.47 -7.71
CA ARG A 182 -1.98 -9.46 -6.77
C ARG A 182 -3.30 -9.02 -6.14
N SER A 183 -3.50 -7.72 -6.01
CA SER A 183 -4.70 -7.14 -5.44
C SER A 183 -5.07 -5.84 -6.15
N THR A 184 -6.37 -5.52 -6.16
CA THR A 184 -6.88 -4.27 -6.72
C THR A 184 -8.01 -3.71 -5.87
N THR A 185 -8.19 -2.39 -5.92
CA THR A 185 -9.38 -1.72 -5.37
C THR A 185 -10.19 -1.15 -6.54
N ARG A 186 -11.50 -1.39 -6.55
CA ARG A 186 -12.38 -0.89 -7.63
C ARG A 186 -12.56 0.62 -7.56
N SER A 187 -12.69 1.15 -6.36
CA SER A 187 -12.96 2.57 -6.14
C SER A 187 -12.38 3.04 -4.81
N PHE A 188 -12.03 4.32 -4.71
CA PHE A 188 -11.68 4.95 -3.44
C PHE A 188 -12.86 5.03 -2.44
N LYS A 189 -14.09 4.89 -2.95
CA LYS A 189 -15.34 4.84 -2.16
C LYS A 189 -15.63 3.42 -1.64
N ASP A 190 -14.96 2.41 -2.19
CA ASP A 190 -15.09 1.01 -1.83
C ASP A 190 -13.76 0.55 -1.24
N CYS A 191 -13.73 0.40 0.08
CA CYS A 191 -12.53 -0.03 0.81
C CYS A 191 -12.24 -1.53 0.69
N LEU A 192 -13.09 -2.30 -0.02
CA LEU A 192 -12.87 -3.73 -0.22
C LEU A 192 -11.66 -3.95 -1.14
N LEU A 193 -10.75 -4.77 -0.66
CA LEU A 193 -9.59 -5.22 -1.41
C LEU A 193 -9.99 -6.48 -2.20
N TYR A 194 -9.89 -6.40 -3.51
CA TYR A 194 -10.13 -7.54 -4.40
C TYR A 194 -8.79 -8.19 -4.72
N THR A 195 -8.63 -9.46 -4.40
CA THR A 195 -7.51 -10.29 -4.83
C THR A 195 -7.80 -10.85 -6.22
N SER A 196 -6.77 -11.12 -7.01
CA SER A 196 -6.94 -11.91 -8.23
C SER A 196 -7.46 -13.30 -7.85
N PRO A 197 -8.44 -13.85 -8.57
CA PRO A 197 -8.91 -15.20 -8.32
C PRO A 197 -7.73 -16.18 -8.40
N SER A 198 -7.63 -17.07 -7.43
CA SER A 198 -6.66 -18.16 -7.47
C SER A 198 -6.97 -19.07 -8.68
N PRO A 199 -5.96 -19.69 -9.29
CA PRO A 199 -6.23 -20.72 -10.30
C PRO A 199 -7.22 -21.81 -9.87
N ARG A 200 -7.31 -22.07 -8.55
CA ARG A 200 -8.30 -22.99 -7.96
C ARG A 200 -9.73 -22.46 -7.97
N ASP A 201 -9.92 -21.15 -7.95
CA ASP A 201 -11.25 -20.52 -7.95
C ASP A 201 -11.88 -20.50 -9.36
N VAL A 202 -11.08 -20.77 -10.39
CA VAL A 202 -11.53 -20.80 -11.80
C VAL A 202 -12.03 -22.17 -12.21
N GLU A 203 -11.69 -23.24 -11.48
CA GLU A 203 -12.11 -24.62 -11.79
C GLU A 203 -13.50 -24.96 -11.22
N GLU A 204 -14.09 -24.12 -10.36
CA GLU A 204 -15.40 -24.35 -9.72
C GLU A 204 -16.56 -23.53 -10.34
N SER A 205 -16.39 -22.91 -11.51
CA SER A 205 -17.44 -22.12 -12.19
C SER A 205 -17.87 -22.68 -13.54
#